data_4ee8dab5b40776ea9dd65e21214bbf31
#
_entry.id   4ee8dab5b40776ea9dd65e21214bbf31
#
_cell.length_a   1.000
_cell.length_b   1.000
_cell.length_c   1.000
_cell.angle_alpha   90.00
_cell.angle_beta   90.00
_cell.angle_gamma   90.00
#
_symmetry.space_group_name_H-M   'P 1'
#
loop_
_entity.id
_entity.type
_entity.pdbx_description
1 polymer ?
#
loop_
_entity_poly.entity_id
_entity_poly.type
_entity_poly.pdbx_seq_one_letter_code
_entity_poly.pdbx_strand_id
1 'polypeptide(L)'
;GARVDLIDTGGCPLVVGRLLRDPSWPTVTIYNHLDVQPADGPEWRSPPFSFTRAGDSWFGRGTTDDKGPALTALYGARLALEEDARVNVQFLWELEEEIGSPNFERGLAAAIAGDAATGRPPFRTDSVVVSDTIWIAAGRPAIAYGLRGLLGFTVTLQTGAKDVHSGTTGGAARNPVGELAALIAACVDARTGKVKIPGFYADVRRLTAAEKKAFGRAGFSAKRFRVAHELYGLRPHRDDLAVMESIMALPTFEVHGLVGGYAGPGIKTIVPHRAEAKLSTRLVPDQRPAKIFELVRRFIKKRLPDAVVAREGALEPYLAPIGGPHNAAAAEAMRETFGREPGFTREGGSIGAVLTMRRLLDAPVTFMGLSLPEHGYHAINENYDWGQAAGGMEMFRRYFHKVAAMGQPAEAAAGAPLPRPARRRG
;
A
#
# COMPACT_ATOMS: atom_id res chain seq x y z
N GLY A 1 5.46 -23.99 -20.57
CA GLY A 1 6.00 -23.32 -19.38
C GLY A 1 6.07 -21.82 -19.57
N ALA A 2 6.20 -21.11 -18.47
CA ALA A 2 6.39 -19.65 -18.49
C ALA A 2 7.81 -19.29 -18.96
N ARG A 3 7.94 -18.22 -19.74
CA ARG A 3 9.22 -17.54 -19.92
C ARG A 3 9.46 -16.65 -18.72
N VAL A 4 10.64 -16.71 -18.11
CA VAL A 4 11.04 -15.85 -16.99
C VAL A 4 12.28 -15.05 -17.38
N ASP A 5 12.20 -13.75 -17.21
CA ASP A 5 13.30 -12.81 -17.44
C ASP A 5 13.62 -12.08 -16.11
N LEU A 6 14.91 -11.97 -15.79
CA LEU A 6 15.41 -11.09 -14.74
C LEU A 6 15.88 -9.79 -15.40
N ILE A 7 15.30 -8.67 -14.99
CA ILE A 7 15.56 -7.35 -15.56
C ILE A 7 16.44 -6.57 -14.62
N ASP A 8 17.62 -6.16 -15.08
CA ASP A 8 18.52 -5.31 -14.32
C ASP A 8 17.88 -3.93 -14.07
N THR A 9 17.81 -3.55 -12.82
CA THR A 9 17.30 -2.26 -12.36
C THR A 9 18.42 -1.33 -11.87
N GLY A 10 19.64 -1.85 -11.70
CA GLY A 10 20.74 -1.20 -10.99
C GLY A 10 20.68 -1.38 -9.47
N GLY A 11 19.68 -2.05 -8.95
CA GLY A 11 19.50 -2.56 -7.60
C GLY A 11 19.09 -4.02 -7.64
N CYS A 12 18.07 -4.42 -6.87
CA CYS A 12 17.48 -5.75 -6.98
C CYS A 12 16.74 -5.89 -8.33
N PRO A 13 16.86 -7.05 -9.02
CA PRO A 13 16.22 -7.21 -10.33
C PRO A 13 14.70 -7.26 -10.25
N LEU A 14 14.00 -6.85 -11.32
CA LEU A 14 12.61 -7.22 -11.52
C LEU A 14 12.52 -8.62 -12.12
N VAL A 15 11.59 -9.42 -11.59
CA VAL A 15 11.27 -10.74 -12.12
C VAL A 15 10.03 -10.62 -13.00
N VAL A 16 10.15 -10.95 -14.28
CA VAL A 16 9.04 -10.92 -15.23
C VAL A 16 8.75 -12.33 -15.75
N GLY A 17 7.64 -12.90 -15.30
CA GLY A 17 7.13 -14.18 -15.78
C GLY A 17 6.07 -13.96 -16.87
N ARG A 18 6.12 -14.71 -17.99
CA ARG A 18 5.18 -14.56 -19.08
C ARG A 18 4.57 -15.90 -19.51
N LEU A 19 3.25 -15.92 -19.57
CA LEU A 19 2.43 -17.01 -20.12
C LEU A 19 1.56 -16.40 -21.22
N LEU A 20 2.18 -16.08 -22.36
CA LEU A 20 1.54 -15.49 -23.52
C LEU A 20 1.20 -16.62 -24.52
N ARG A 21 -0.08 -16.88 -24.75
CA ARG A 21 -0.57 -17.96 -25.59
C ARG A 21 -1.06 -17.46 -26.95
N ASP A 22 -1.73 -16.31 -26.98
CA ASP A 22 -2.31 -15.76 -28.21
C ASP A 22 -2.29 -14.23 -28.15
N PRO A 23 -1.73 -13.53 -29.16
CA PRO A 23 -1.66 -12.07 -29.17
C PRO A 23 -3.02 -11.36 -29.27
N SER A 24 -4.07 -12.08 -29.63
CA SER A 24 -5.44 -11.53 -29.69
C SER A 24 -6.16 -11.58 -28.35
N TRP A 25 -5.61 -12.28 -27.35
CA TRP A 25 -6.22 -12.39 -26.04
C TRP A 25 -5.81 -11.25 -25.14
N PRO A 26 -6.70 -10.82 -24.20
CA PRO A 26 -6.34 -9.81 -23.22
C PRO A 26 -5.17 -10.27 -22.37
N THR A 27 -4.26 -9.35 -22.08
CA THR A 27 -3.08 -9.62 -21.25
C THR A 27 -3.26 -8.95 -19.88
N VAL A 28 -3.24 -9.76 -18.82
CA VAL A 28 -3.30 -9.32 -17.42
C VAL A 28 -1.92 -9.44 -16.80
N THR A 29 -1.44 -8.37 -16.17
CA THR A 29 -0.24 -8.39 -15.35
C THR A 29 -0.62 -8.49 -13.88
N ILE A 30 -0.03 -9.43 -13.15
CA ILE A 30 -0.14 -9.55 -11.70
C ILE A 30 1.13 -8.97 -11.08
N TYR A 31 0.97 -7.95 -10.27
CA TYR A 31 2.03 -7.34 -9.51
C TYR A 31 2.02 -7.82 -8.05
N ASN A 32 3.20 -8.17 -7.55
CA ASN A 32 3.51 -8.49 -6.17
C ASN A 32 4.95 -8.08 -5.86
N HIS A 33 5.33 -8.07 -4.58
CA HIS A 33 6.73 -7.98 -4.18
C HIS A 33 7.19 -9.22 -3.40
N LEU A 34 8.50 -9.47 -3.42
CA LEU A 34 9.08 -10.65 -2.79
C LEU A 34 10.14 -10.32 -1.72
N ASP A 35 10.50 -9.05 -1.58
CA ASP A 35 11.26 -8.57 -0.42
C ASP A 35 10.35 -8.50 0.82
N VAL A 36 10.93 -8.29 1.98
CA VAL A 36 10.21 -8.33 3.24
C VAL A 36 10.83 -7.37 4.26
N GLN A 37 10.04 -6.89 5.20
CA GLN A 37 10.52 -6.11 6.33
C GLN A 37 11.51 -6.91 7.20
N PRO A 38 12.46 -6.24 7.88
CA PRO A 38 13.29 -6.87 8.91
C PRO A 38 12.45 -7.62 9.94
N ALA A 39 12.97 -8.72 10.43
CA ALA A 39 12.28 -9.60 11.37
C ALA A 39 13.17 -9.96 12.56
N ASP A 40 13.72 -8.93 13.20
CA ASP A 40 14.56 -9.07 14.37
C ASP A 40 13.71 -9.07 15.65
N GLY A 41 14.19 -9.76 16.69
CA GLY A 41 13.60 -9.74 18.02
C GLY A 41 13.20 -11.12 18.53
N PRO A 42 13.20 -11.29 19.86
CA PRO A 42 12.91 -12.56 20.54
C PRO A 42 11.40 -12.85 20.65
N GLU A 43 10.53 -11.93 20.25
CA GLU A 43 9.08 -12.02 20.48
C GLU A 43 8.35 -12.93 19.46
N TRP A 44 9.06 -13.41 18.43
CA TRP A 44 8.49 -14.34 17.46
C TRP A 44 8.24 -15.72 18.10
N ARG A 45 7.04 -16.29 17.90
CA ARG A 45 6.67 -17.64 18.39
C ARG A 45 7.44 -18.75 17.69
N SER A 46 7.91 -18.49 16.47
CA SER A 46 8.77 -19.37 15.67
C SER A 46 9.81 -18.53 14.94
N PRO A 47 10.94 -19.08 14.51
CA PRO A 47 11.91 -18.31 13.73
C PRO A 47 11.25 -17.67 12.51
N PRO A 48 11.38 -16.34 12.30
CA PRO A 48 10.61 -15.60 11.30
C PRO A 48 10.84 -16.05 9.85
N PHE A 49 11.98 -16.65 9.57
CA PHE A 49 12.32 -17.20 8.25
C PHE A 49 12.21 -18.73 8.17
N SER A 50 11.53 -19.34 9.15
CA SER A 50 11.16 -20.75 9.14
C SER A 50 9.66 -20.89 9.00
N PHE A 51 9.20 -21.26 7.80
CA PHE A 51 7.79 -21.41 7.48
C PHE A 51 7.14 -22.46 8.40
N THR A 52 6.36 -22.00 9.36
CA THR A 52 5.80 -22.83 10.43
C THR A 52 4.30 -22.86 10.37
N ARG A 53 3.72 -24.05 10.28
CA ARG A 53 2.26 -24.23 10.31
C ARG A 53 1.73 -24.36 11.74
N ALA A 54 0.66 -23.63 12.05
CA ALA A 54 -0.14 -23.80 13.27
C ALA A 54 -1.63 -23.69 12.93
N GLY A 55 -2.36 -24.80 13.05
CA GLY A 55 -3.74 -24.91 12.57
C GLY A 55 -3.83 -24.70 11.07
N ASP A 56 -4.67 -23.76 10.66
CA ASP A 56 -4.87 -23.38 9.25
C ASP A 56 -4.01 -22.19 8.82
N SER A 57 -3.14 -21.68 9.68
CA SER A 57 -2.25 -20.54 9.37
C SER A 57 -0.80 -21.01 9.22
N TRP A 58 -0.08 -20.35 8.34
CA TRP A 58 1.37 -20.44 8.17
C TRP A 58 2.03 -19.16 8.66
N PHE A 59 2.95 -19.29 9.60
CA PHE A 59 3.68 -18.21 10.23
C PHE A 59 5.06 -18.05 9.59
N GLY A 60 5.46 -16.82 9.39
CA GLY A 60 6.76 -16.43 8.89
C GLY A 60 6.73 -15.04 8.26
N ARG A 61 7.84 -14.33 8.27
CA ARG A 61 7.96 -13.02 7.62
C ARG A 61 7.80 -13.17 6.10
N GLY A 62 6.93 -12.35 5.50
CA GLY A 62 6.59 -12.40 4.09
C GLY A 62 5.44 -13.37 3.76
N THR A 63 4.80 -14.01 4.74
CA THR A 63 3.71 -14.95 4.47
C THR A 63 2.45 -14.26 4.00
N THR A 64 2.12 -13.07 4.50
CA THR A 64 1.00 -12.25 4.04
C THR A 64 1.45 -11.04 3.24
N ASP A 65 2.68 -10.58 3.44
CA ASP A 65 3.28 -9.40 2.86
C ASP A 65 4.59 -9.75 2.14
N ASP A 66 4.58 -10.20 0.88
CA ASP A 66 3.45 -10.38 -0.05
C ASP A 66 3.58 -11.76 -0.78
N LYS A 67 4.47 -12.67 -0.28
CA LYS A 67 4.77 -13.98 -0.94
C LYS A 67 3.57 -14.91 -0.99
N GLY A 68 2.73 -14.93 0.08
CA GLY A 68 1.52 -15.74 0.12
C GLY A 68 0.49 -15.32 -0.93
N PRO A 69 0.09 -14.04 -0.99
CA PRO A 69 -0.74 -13.49 -2.05
C PRO A 69 -0.15 -13.72 -3.46
N ALA A 70 1.17 -13.54 -3.64
CA ALA A 70 1.86 -13.79 -4.91
C ALA A 70 1.69 -15.24 -5.39
N LEU A 71 1.94 -16.22 -4.51
CA LEU A 71 1.71 -17.63 -4.82
C LEU A 71 0.24 -17.95 -5.06
N THR A 72 -0.65 -17.37 -4.27
CA THR A 72 -2.10 -17.54 -4.44
C THR A 72 -2.56 -17.05 -5.82
N ALA A 73 -2.11 -15.89 -6.26
CA ALA A 73 -2.42 -15.34 -7.57
C ALA A 73 -1.84 -16.21 -8.71
N LEU A 74 -0.60 -16.71 -8.54
CA LEU A 74 0.04 -17.60 -9.50
C LEU A 74 -0.75 -18.91 -9.66
N TYR A 75 -1.16 -19.55 -8.57
CA TYR A 75 -1.94 -20.78 -8.63
C TYR A 75 -3.34 -20.55 -9.18
N GLY A 76 -4.00 -19.43 -8.85
CA GLY A 76 -5.28 -19.05 -9.44
C GLY A 76 -5.20 -18.84 -10.95
N ALA A 77 -4.12 -18.19 -11.43
CA ALA A 77 -3.84 -18.07 -12.87
C ALA A 77 -3.61 -19.44 -13.52
N ARG A 78 -2.82 -20.30 -12.88
CA ARG A 78 -2.58 -21.67 -13.35
C ARG A 78 -3.90 -22.44 -13.53
N LEU A 79 -4.77 -22.45 -12.54
CA LEU A 79 -6.07 -23.11 -12.60
C LEU A 79 -6.91 -22.60 -13.78
N ALA A 80 -7.02 -21.28 -13.96
CA ALA A 80 -7.76 -20.70 -15.08
C ALA A 80 -7.18 -21.12 -16.44
N LEU A 81 -5.85 -21.16 -16.56
CA LEU A 81 -5.17 -21.55 -17.80
C LEU A 81 -5.26 -23.07 -18.08
N GLU A 82 -5.36 -23.91 -17.05
CA GLU A 82 -5.65 -25.36 -17.19
C GLU A 82 -7.10 -25.62 -17.62
N GLU A 83 -8.01 -24.66 -17.37
CA GLU A 83 -9.41 -24.66 -17.85
C GLU A 83 -9.59 -23.89 -19.17
N ASP A 84 -8.50 -23.65 -19.92
CA ASP A 84 -8.50 -22.98 -21.23
C ASP A 84 -9.07 -21.56 -21.24
N ALA A 85 -8.93 -20.82 -20.13
CA ALA A 85 -9.25 -19.39 -20.13
C ALA A 85 -8.44 -18.65 -21.20
N ARG A 86 -9.14 -17.92 -22.10
CA ARG A 86 -8.52 -17.17 -23.21
C ARG A 86 -7.96 -15.83 -22.72
N VAL A 87 -6.91 -15.91 -21.94
CA VAL A 87 -6.20 -14.77 -21.36
C VAL A 87 -4.70 -15.04 -21.36
N ASN A 88 -3.92 -14.01 -21.63
CA ASN A 88 -2.48 -14.00 -21.40
C ASN A 88 -2.22 -13.51 -19.96
N VAL A 89 -1.30 -14.14 -19.26
CA VAL A 89 -0.93 -13.77 -17.89
C VAL A 89 0.54 -13.43 -17.82
N GLN A 90 0.84 -12.33 -17.18
CA GLN A 90 2.20 -11.93 -16.83
C GLN A 90 2.30 -11.68 -15.33
N PHE A 91 3.48 -11.97 -14.79
CA PHE A 91 3.84 -11.66 -13.40
C PHE A 91 4.94 -10.61 -13.44
N LEU A 92 4.77 -9.58 -12.64
CA LEU A 92 5.74 -8.52 -12.45
C LEU A 92 6.04 -8.44 -10.95
N TRP A 93 7.15 -9.05 -10.52
CA TRP A 93 7.53 -9.13 -9.14
C TRP A 93 8.77 -8.27 -8.86
N GLU A 94 8.66 -7.38 -7.90
CA GLU A 94 9.80 -6.59 -7.45
C GLU A 94 10.40 -7.11 -6.12
N LEU A 95 11.58 -6.61 -5.80
CA LEU A 95 12.39 -7.04 -4.65
C LEU A 95 12.89 -5.82 -3.83
N GLU A 96 12.20 -4.67 -3.94
CA GLU A 96 12.55 -3.41 -3.28
C GLU A 96 11.32 -2.61 -2.84
N GLU A 97 10.13 -3.23 -2.75
CA GLU A 97 8.89 -2.54 -2.35
C GLU A 97 9.03 -1.95 -0.95
N GLU A 98 9.54 -2.75 -0.03
CA GLU A 98 9.63 -2.43 1.40
C GLU A 98 10.61 -1.28 1.73
N ILE A 99 11.41 -0.89 0.75
CA ILE A 99 12.27 0.31 0.82
C ILE A 99 11.81 1.43 -0.11
N GLY A 100 10.58 1.32 -0.65
CA GLY A 100 9.92 2.34 -1.47
C GLY A 100 10.19 2.27 -2.96
N SER A 101 10.52 1.09 -3.50
CA SER A 101 10.67 0.81 -4.95
C SER A 101 11.67 1.74 -5.67
N PRO A 102 12.87 2.01 -5.14
CA PRO A 102 13.77 3.04 -5.67
C PRO A 102 14.21 2.80 -7.11
N ASN A 103 14.30 1.55 -7.54
CA ASN A 103 14.79 1.17 -8.87
C ASN A 103 13.69 0.61 -9.79
N PHE A 104 12.44 0.52 -9.32
CA PHE A 104 11.33 -0.09 -10.05
C PHE A 104 11.05 0.60 -11.39
N GLU A 105 11.06 1.93 -11.42
CA GLU A 105 10.82 2.71 -12.65
C GLU A 105 11.82 2.36 -13.76
N ARG A 106 13.11 2.29 -13.41
CA ARG A 106 14.18 1.93 -14.35
C ARG A 106 13.99 0.52 -14.90
N GLY A 107 13.70 -0.44 -14.02
CA GLY A 107 13.45 -1.82 -14.40
C GLY A 107 12.22 -1.99 -15.28
N LEU A 108 11.10 -1.34 -14.93
CA LEU A 108 9.87 -1.39 -15.72
C LEU A 108 10.07 -0.73 -17.09
N ALA A 109 10.76 0.40 -17.17
CA ALA A 109 11.09 1.03 -18.45
C ALA A 109 11.94 0.11 -19.35
N ALA A 110 12.92 -0.58 -18.78
CA ALA A 110 13.73 -1.58 -19.50
C ALA A 110 12.90 -2.80 -19.93
N ALA A 111 11.93 -3.24 -19.10
CA ALA A 111 10.98 -4.29 -19.47
C ALA A 111 10.12 -3.88 -20.68
N ILE A 112 9.57 -2.66 -20.65
CA ILE A 112 8.73 -2.10 -21.71
C ILE A 112 9.48 -1.97 -23.03
N ALA A 113 10.75 -1.56 -22.98
CA ALA A 113 11.60 -1.48 -24.17
C ALA A 113 11.86 -2.84 -24.82
N GLY A 114 11.91 -3.92 -24.03
CA GLY A 114 12.39 -5.22 -24.49
C GLY A 114 13.92 -5.20 -24.66
N ASP A 115 14.45 -6.25 -25.28
CA ASP A 115 15.87 -6.34 -25.60
C ASP A 115 16.11 -7.30 -26.77
N ALA A 116 16.42 -6.77 -27.93
CA ALA A 116 16.63 -7.56 -29.13
C ALA A 116 17.88 -8.45 -29.05
N ALA A 117 18.92 -8.04 -28.28
CA ALA A 117 20.14 -8.82 -28.16
C ALA A 117 19.94 -10.12 -27.37
N THR A 118 19.06 -10.08 -26.35
CA THR A 118 18.68 -11.26 -25.56
C THR A 118 17.41 -11.94 -26.06
N GLY A 119 16.75 -11.37 -27.08
CA GLY A 119 15.45 -11.84 -27.58
C GLY A 119 14.32 -11.65 -26.58
N ARG A 120 14.45 -10.71 -25.61
CA ARG A 120 13.39 -10.38 -24.68
C ARG A 120 12.35 -9.49 -25.35
N PRO A 121 11.07 -9.94 -25.44
CA PRO A 121 10.02 -9.12 -26.06
C PRO A 121 9.68 -7.92 -25.19
N PRO A 122 9.19 -6.81 -25.78
CA PRO A 122 8.64 -5.68 -25.05
C PRO A 122 7.52 -6.10 -24.08
N PHE A 123 7.50 -5.51 -22.89
CA PHE A 123 6.43 -5.73 -21.94
C PHE A 123 5.20 -4.89 -22.31
N ARG A 124 4.06 -5.54 -22.47
CA ARG A 124 2.76 -4.92 -22.79
C ARG A 124 1.69 -5.57 -21.92
N THR A 125 0.69 -4.81 -21.53
CA THR A 125 -0.44 -5.32 -20.74
C THR A 125 -1.70 -4.49 -20.99
N ASP A 126 -2.86 -5.12 -20.88
CA ASP A 126 -4.16 -4.45 -20.99
C ASP A 126 -4.71 -4.07 -19.62
N SER A 127 -4.27 -4.75 -18.55
CA SER A 127 -4.63 -4.41 -17.18
C SER A 127 -3.60 -4.94 -16.17
N VAL A 128 -3.53 -4.27 -15.02
CA VAL A 128 -2.68 -4.67 -13.89
C VAL A 128 -3.56 -5.05 -12.70
N VAL A 129 -3.26 -6.17 -12.08
CA VAL A 129 -3.79 -6.58 -10.77
C VAL A 129 -2.68 -6.45 -9.74
N VAL A 130 -2.94 -5.70 -8.68
CA VAL A 130 -2.09 -5.58 -7.50
C VAL A 130 -2.69 -6.46 -6.41
N SER A 131 -1.95 -7.49 -5.98
CA SER A 131 -2.43 -8.43 -4.96
C SER A 131 -1.82 -8.18 -3.57
N ASP A 132 -1.50 -6.94 -3.30
CA ASP A 132 -0.83 -6.47 -2.09
C ASP A 132 -1.71 -5.41 -1.39
N THR A 133 -2.86 -5.84 -0.85
CA THR A 133 -3.75 -4.99 -0.05
C THR A 133 -4.50 -5.80 1.00
N ILE A 134 -5.03 -5.09 2.01
CA ILE A 134 -5.66 -5.68 3.20
C ILE A 134 -7.19 -5.55 3.10
N TRP A 135 -7.91 -6.61 3.42
CA TRP A 135 -9.35 -6.55 3.60
C TRP A 135 -9.74 -5.77 4.86
N ILE A 136 -10.98 -5.34 4.93
CA ILE A 136 -11.51 -4.62 6.10
C ILE A 136 -11.50 -5.49 7.36
N ALA A 137 -11.78 -6.77 7.22
CA ALA A 137 -11.74 -7.80 8.26
C ALA A 137 -11.93 -9.17 7.62
N ALA A 138 -11.71 -10.25 8.38
CA ALA A 138 -12.08 -11.60 7.97
C ALA A 138 -13.55 -11.66 7.51
N GLY A 139 -13.79 -12.29 6.35
CA GLY A 139 -15.11 -12.36 5.71
C GLY A 139 -15.70 -11.01 5.26
N ARG A 140 -14.89 -9.97 5.12
CA ARG A 140 -15.24 -8.65 4.56
C ARG A 140 -14.28 -8.27 3.45
N PRO A 141 -14.42 -8.87 2.25
CA PRO A 141 -13.56 -8.58 1.13
C PRO A 141 -13.61 -7.09 0.76
N ALA A 142 -12.49 -6.57 0.27
CA ALA A 142 -12.37 -5.18 -0.14
C ALA A 142 -11.58 -5.05 -1.44
N ILE A 143 -11.97 -4.07 -2.25
CA ILE A 143 -11.24 -3.60 -3.42
C ILE A 143 -10.82 -2.17 -3.13
N ALA A 144 -9.51 -1.95 -3.05
CA ALA A 144 -8.99 -0.61 -2.91
C ALA A 144 -9.11 0.15 -4.24
N TYR A 145 -9.43 1.44 -4.18
CA TYR A 145 -9.42 2.34 -5.33
C TYR A 145 -8.50 3.55 -5.11
N GLY A 146 -7.79 3.57 -4.00
CA GLY A 146 -6.81 4.61 -3.69
C GLY A 146 -5.85 4.16 -2.60
N LEU A 147 -4.64 4.72 -2.64
CA LEU A 147 -3.56 4.50 -1.68
C LEU A 147 -3.16 5.84 -1.07
N ARG A 148 -2.79 5.85 0.21
CA ARG A 148 -2.16 7.04 0.78
C ARG A 148 -0.73 7.17 0.29
N GLY A 149 -0.27 8.42 0.17
CA GLY A 149 1.15 8.72 0.00
C GLY A 149 1.90 8.69 1.34
N LEU A 150 3.22 8.83 1.26
CA LEU A 150 4.12 8.86 2.40
C LEU A 150 5.10 10.01 2.25
N LEU A 151 5.44 10.67 3.34
CA LEU A 151 6.57 11.57 3.46
C LEU A 151 7.28 11.29 4.78
N GLY A 152 8.46 10.68 4.72
CA GLY A 152 9.35 10.45 5.85
C GLY A 152 10.37 11.58 5.99
N PHE A 153 10.67 11.99 7.21
CA PHE A 153 11.70 13.00 7.50
C PHE A 153 12.23 12.90 8.92
N THR A 154 13.44 13.39 9.12
CA THR A 154 14.06 13.51 10.44
C THR A 154 14.22 14.97 10.84
N VAL A 155 14.22 15.22 12.14
CA VAL A 155 14.51 16.53 12.73
C VAL A 155 15.60 16.35 13.80
N THR A 156 16.79 16.84 13.51
CA THR A 156 17.92 16.79 14.44
C THR A 156 18.15 18.17 15.05
N LEU A 157 18.29 18.21 16.37
CA LEU A 157 18.67 19.41 17.11
C LEU A 157 19.93 19.14 17.94
N GLN A 158 20.97 19.94 17.71
CA GLN A 158 22.22 19.90 18.48
C GLN A 158 22.39 21.25 19.19
N THR A 159 22.48 21.23 20.52
CA THR A 159 22.54 22.42 21.37
C THR A 159 23.87 22.56 22.09
N GLY A 160 24.76 21.58 21.94
CA GLY A 160 26.10 21.57 22.56
C GLY A 160 27.06 20.62 21.87
N ALA A 161 28.29 20.57 22.30
CA ALA A 161 29.30 19.64 21.81
C ALA A 161 29.34 18.32 22.60
N LYS A 162 28.84 18.34 23.86
CA LYS A 162 28.82 17.18 24.77
C LYS A 162 27.69 17.33 25.80
N ASP A 163 27.29 16.22 26.38
CA ASP A 163 26.37 16.20 27.53
C ASP A 163 27.01 16.93 28.73
N VAL A 164 26.19 17.69 29.44
CA VAL A 164 26.63 18.47 30.59
C VAL A 164 25.80 18.13 31.82
N HIS A 165 26.36 18.38 33.01
CA HIS A 165 25.70 18.09 34.27
C HIS A 165 24.52 19.03 34.52
N SER A 166 23.30 18.46 34.67
CA SER A 166 22.07 19.26 34.84
C SER A 166 22.03 20.09 36.13
N GLY A 167 22.75 19.68 37.19
CA GLY A 167 22.87 20.44 38.41
C GLY A 167 23.70 21.71 38.30
N THR A 168 24.62 21.78 37.30
CA THR A 168 25.47 22.95 37.08
C THR A 168 25.01 23.83 35.94
N THR A 169 24.30 23.26 34.94
CA THR A 169 23.90 23.96 33.71
C THR A 169 22.40 23.98 33.48
N GLY A 170 21.63 23.22 34.25
CA GLY A 170 20.18 23.19 34.16
C GLY A 170 19.56 24.58 34.40
N GLY A 171 18.53 24.92 33.66
CA GLY A 171 17.93 26.25 33.65
C GLY A 171 18.62 27.27 32.72
N ALA A 172 19.90 27.02 32.36
CA ALA A 172 20.63 27.84 31.37
C ALA A 172 20.88 27.14 30.07
N ALA A 173 21.32 25.86 30.12
CA ALA A 173 21.56 25.08 28.90
C ALA A 173 20.24 24.66 28.21
N ARG A 174 20.19 24.80 26.89
CA ARG A 174 19.07 24.30 26.09
C ARG A 174 19.04 22.78 26.13
N ASN A 175 17.83 22.20 26.24
CA ASN A 175 17.64 20.75 26.25
C ASN A 175 16.97 20.32 24.93
N PRO A 176 17.70 19.70 23.99
CA PRO A 176 17.18 19.37 22.67
C PRO A 176 16.05 18.33 22.72
N VAL A 177 16.03 17.42 23.69
CA VAL A 177 14.91 16.47 23.86
C VAL A 177 13.62 17.20 24.23
N GLY A 178 13.69 18.12 25.20
CA GLY A 178 12.54 18.93 25.60
C GLY A 178 12.05 19.86 24.48
N GLU A 179 12.96 20.45 23.73
CA GLU A 179 12.62 21.33 22.60
C GLU A 179 11.97 20.56 21.44
N LEU A 180 12.47 19.35 21.09
CA LEU A 180 11.84 18.50 20.09
C LEU A 180 10.46 17.98 20.56
N ALA A 181 10.30 17.63 21.82
CA ALA A 181 9.00 17.27 22.37
C ALA A 181 7.97 18.41 22.24
N ALA A 182 8.38 19.63 22.60
CA ALA A 182 7.55 20.83 22.42
C ALA A 182 7.23 21.12 20.94
N LEU A 183 8.20 20.93 20.04
CA LEU A 183 8.00 21.05 18.60
C LEU A 183 6.97 20.04 18.08
N ILE A 184 7.10 18.76 18.44
CA ILE A 184 6.14 17.71 18.07
C ILE A 184 4.73 18.08 18.56
N ALA A 185 4.60 18.51 19.82
CA ALA A 185 3.33 18.96 20.37
C ALA A 185 2.77 20.21 19.66
N ALA A 186 3.63 21.04 19.05
CA ALA A 186 3.21 22.14 18.20
C ALA A 186 2.77 21.69 16.80
N CYS A 187 3.32 20.59 16.26
CA CYS A 187 2.97 20.04 14.94
C CYS A 187 1.64 19.30 14.97
N VAL A 188 1.36 18.53 16.00
CA VAL A 188 0.18 17.64 16.07
C VAL A 188 -0.45 17.67 17.46
N ASP A 189 -1.77 17.56 17.50
CA ASP A 189 -2.51 17.31 18.73
C ASP A 189 -2.49 15.80 19.01
N ALA A 190 -1.80 15.39 20.07
CA ALA A 190 -1.61 13.96 20.38
C ALA A 190 -2.92 13.24 20.70
N ARG A 191 -3.93 13.93 21.26
CA ARG A 191 -5.21 13.34 21.60
C ARG A 191 -6.08 13.07 20.39
N THR A 192 -6.14 14.01 19.46
CA THR A 192 -7.03 13.93 18.29
C THR A 192 -6.33 13.52 17.01
N GLY A 193 -5.00 13.57 16.94
CA GLY A 193 -4.21 13.38 15.74
C GLY A 193 -4.27 14.55 14.74
N LYS A 194 -4.95 15.66 15.10
CA LYS A 194 -5.07 16.81 14.21
C LYS A 194 -3.72 17.50 14.02
N VAL A 195 -3.29 17.63 12.78
CA VAL A 195 -2.07 18.39 12.43
C VAL A 195 -2.35 19.88 12.55
N LYS A 196 -1.46 20.59 13.26
CA LYS A 196 -1.60 22.02 13.56
C LYS A 196 -0.76 22.93 12.64
N ILE A 197 -0.08 22.35 11.65
CA ILE A 197 0.75 23.07 10.69
C ILE A 197 -0.16 23.82 9.71
N PRO A 198 -0.06 25.16 9.61
CA PRO A 198 -0.90 25.94 8.70
C PRO A 198 -0.74 25.47 7.25
N GLY A 199 -1.87 25.33 6.54
CA GLY A 199 -1.89 24.90 5.13
C GLY A 199 -1.80 23.38 4.94
N PHE A 200 -1.58 22.58 5.99
CA PHE A 200 -1.41 21.13 5.86
C PHE A 200 -2.62 20.43 5.22
N TYR A 201 -3.84 20.91 5.47
CA TYR A 201 -5.09 20.35 4.93
C TYR A 201 -5.61 21.06 3.69
N ALA A 202 -4.89 22.07 3.14
CA ALA A 202 -5.41 22.92 2.08
C ALA A 202 -5.78 22.16 0.80
N ASP A 203 -5.00 21.13 0.45
CA ASP A 203 -5.20 20.34 -0.77
C ASP A 203 -5.90 18.99 -0.51
N VAL A 204 -6.40 18.75 0.70
CA VAL A 204 -7.04 17.47 1.03
C VAL A 204 -8.35 17.33 0.27
N ARG A 205 -8.42 16.34 -0.61
CA ARG A 205 -9.67 15.95 -1.27
C ARG A 205 -10.59 15.23 -0.30
N ARG A 206 -11.70 15.84 0.02
CA ARG A 206 -12.73 15.23 0.85
C ARG A 206 -13.43 14.10 0.11
N LEU A 207 -13.91 13.09 0.86
CA LEU A 207 -14.74 12.04 0.30
C LEU A 207 -16.03 12.64 -0.30
N THR A 208 -16.37 12.21 -1.50
CA THR A 208 -17.65 12.49 -2.14
C THR A 208 -18.79 11.76 -1.42
N ALA A 209 -20.03 12.13 -1.67
CA ALA A 209 -21.20 11.42 -1.13
C ALA A 209 -21.23 9.94 -1.55
N ALA A 210 -20.83 9.65 -2.79
CA ALA A 210 -20.71 8.27 -3.31
C ALA A 210 -19.66 7.46 -2.55
N GLU A 211 -18.48 8.03 -2.31
CA GLU A 211 -17.41 7.37 -1.54
C GLU A 211 -17.83 7.13 -0.08
N LYS A 212 -18.48 8.11 0.57
CA LYS A 212 -19.01 7.92 1.94
C LYS A 212 -20.04 6.79 2.00
N LYS A 213 -20.89 6.69 0.98
CA LYS A 213 -21.84 5.59 0.86
C LYS A 213 -21.14 4.24 0.66
N ALA A 214 -20.08 4.19 -0.15
CA ALA A 214 -19.26 2.99 -0.34
C ALA A 214 -18.57 2.58 0.97
N PHE A 215 -17.95 3.51 1.69
CA PHE A 215 -17.35 3.28 3.01
C PHE A 215 -18.35 2.75 4.02
N GLY A 216 -19.55 3.35 4.10
CA GLY A 216 -20.61 2.88 4.99
C GLY A 216 -21.09 1.45 4.69
N ARG A 217 -21.06 1.03 3.40
CA ARG A 217 -21.40 -0.34 2.98
C ARG A 217 -20.31 -1.36 3.20
N ALA A 218 -19.06 -0.92 3.35
CA ALA A 218 -17.90 -1.80 3.49
C ALA A 218 -17.93 -2.64 4.78
N GLY A 219 -18.74 -2.24 5.78
CA GLY A 219 -18.93 -3.00 7.02
C GLY A 219 -17.76 -2.93 7.98
N PHE A 220 -17.02 -1.82 7.95
CA PHE A 220 -15.97 -1.54 8.93
C PHE A 220 -16.55 -1.47 10.35
N SER A 221 -15.75 -1.92 11.32
CA SER A 221 -16.06 -1.79 12.75
C SER A 221 -14.81 -1.42 13.51
N ALA A 222 -14.83 -0.27 14.17
CA ALA A 222 -13.73 0.21 15.00
C ALA A 222 -13.37 -0.77 16.14
N LYS A 223 -14.39 -1.46 16.68
CA LYS A 223 -14.16 -2.50 17.70
C LYS A 223 -13.36 -3.68 17.11
N ARG A 224 -13.74 -4.21 15.94
CA ARG A 224 -13.01 -5.31 15.28
C ARG A 224 -11.61 -4.87 14.87
N PHE A 225 -11.49 -3.69 14.27
CA PHE A 225 -10.21 -3.09 13.91
C PHE A 225 -9.27 -3.00 15.12
N ARG A 226 -9.76 -2.49 16.25
CA ARG A 226 -8.98 -2.41 17.49
C ARG A 226 -8.50 -3.78 17.97
N VAL A 227 -9.36 -4.79 17.92
CA VAL A 227 -9.03 -6.15 18.37
C VAL A 227 -8.02 -6.80 17.41
N ALA A 228 -8.23 -6.70 16.10
CA ALA A 228 -7.36 -7.30 15.08
C ALA A 228 -5.92 -6.72 15.13
N HIS A 229 -5.78 -5.45 15.48
CA HIS A 229 -4.47 -4.80 15.66
C HIS A 229 -3.98 -4.82 17.12
N GLU A 230 -4.60 -5.58 18.01
CA GLU A 230 -4.23 -5.72 19.44
C GLU A 230 -4.07 -4.39 20.18
N LEU A 231 -4.83 -3.35 19.78
CA LEU A 231 -4.76 -2.03 20.37
C LEU A 231 -5.57 -1.94 21.66
N TYR A 232 -5.02 -1.34 22.71
CA TYR A 232 -5.74 -1.09 23.98
C TYR A 232 -6.83 -0.02 23.83
N GLY A 233 -6.67 0.93 22.90
CA GLY A 233 -7.64 2.00 22.65
C GLY A 233 -7.41 2.69 21.32
N LEU A 234 -8.39 3.48 20.88
CA LEU A 234 -8.31 4.35 19.72
C LEU A 234 -8.39 5.81 20.15
N ARG A 235 -7.86 6.72 19.33
CA ARG A 235 -8.15 8.16 19.47
C ARG A 235 -9.67 8.40 19.42
N PRO A 236 -10.18 9.47 20.05
CA PRO A 236 -11.62 9.76 20.03
C PRO A 236 -12.12 9.99 18.61
N HIS A 237 -13.13 9.22 18.20
CA HIS A 237 -13.86 9.38 16.96
C HIS A 237 -15.34 9.35 17.22
N ARG A 238 -16.11 9.98 16.35
CA ARG A 238 -17.58 10.08 16.50
C ARG A 238 -18.26 8.72 16.30
N ASP A 239 -17.82 7.98 15.31
CA ASP A 239 -18.41 6.71 14.87
C ASP A 239 -17.38 5.87 14.07
N ASP A 240 -17.77 4.66 13.68
CA ASP A 240 -16.93 3.74 12.89
C ASP A 240 -16.50 4.35 11.55
N LEU A 241 -17.37 5.13 10.89
CA LEU A 241 -17.04 5.79 9.63
C LEU A 241 -15.93 6.83 9.82
N ALA A 242 -15.96 7.59 10.92
CA ALA A 242 -14.93 8.58 11.23
C ALA A 242 -13.57 7.91 11.51
N VAL A 243 -13.53 6.72 12.11
CA VAL A 243 -12.30 5.93 12.24
C VAL A 243 -11.79 5.52 10.86
N MET A 244 -12.67 4.97 10.02
CA MET A 244 -12.34 4.54 8.66
C MET A 244 -11.84 5.72 7.81
N GLU A 245 -12.51 6.88 7.87
CA GLU A 245 -12.05 8.10 7.20
C GLU A 245 -10.63 8.50 7.67
N SER A 246 -10.34 8.40 8.97
CA SER A 246 -9.04 8.81 9.52
C SER A 246 -7.89 7.92 9.08
N ILE A 247 -8.12 6.62 8.89
CA ILE A 247 -7.08 5.69 8.48
C ILE A 247 -6.93 5.57 6.95
N MET A 248 -7.91 5.99 6.16
CA MET A 248 -7.93 5.78 4.70
C MET A 248 -8.01 7.07 3.88
N ALA A 249 -8.64 8.13 4.40
CA ALA A 249 -8.99 9.32 3.61
C ALA A 249 -8.50 10.65 4.21
N LEU A 250 -7.88 10.62 5.38
CA LEU A 250 -7.29 11.80 6.00
C LEU A 250 -5.77 11.65 6.12
N PRO A 251 -5.03 12.77 6.00
CA PRO A 251 -3.58 12.74 6.23
C PRO A 251 -3.27 12.64 7.71
N THR A 252 -2.12 12.04 8.04
CA THR A 252 -1.65 11.89 9.42
C THR A 252 -0.29 12.55 9.62
N PHE A 253 0.10 12.70 10.89
CA PHE A 253 1.44 13.07 11.31
C PHE A 253 1.82 12.11 12.44
N GLU A 254 2.81 11.25 12.19
CA GLU A 254 3.20 10.20 13.11
C GLU A 254 4.63 10.39 13.60
N VAL A 255 4.86 9.98 14.86
CA VAL A 255 6.16 10.00 15.53
C VAL A 255 6.63 8.57 15.68
N HIS A 256 7.72 8.22 15.00
CA HIS A 256 8.28 6.85 15.01
C HIS A 256 9.36 6.69 16.06
N GLY A 257 10.02 7.78 16.43
CA GLY A 257 11.06 7.76 17.44
C GLY A 257 11.47 9.16 17.88
N LEU A 258 11.86 9.26 19.13
CA LEU A 258 12.53 10.42 19.71
C LEU A 258 13.78 9.89 20.42
N VAL A 259 14.94 10.17 19.87
CA VAL A 259 16.23 9.65 20.32
C VAL A 259 17.06 10.78 20.88
N GLY A 260 17.57 10.61 22.11
CA GLY A 260 18.43 11.58 22.77
C GLY A 260 18.41 11.41 24.29
N GLY A 261 19.42 11.92 24.94
CA GLY A 261 19.58 11.75 26.39
C GLY A 261 20.04 10.34 26.79
N TYR A 262 19.88 10.01 28.05
CA TYR A 262 20.31 8.75 28.66
C TYR A 262 19.16 7.72 28.57
N ALA A 263 19.43 6.58 27.96
CA ALA A 263 18.47 5.49 27.80
C ALA A 263 18.83 4.22 28.60
N GLY A 264 19.91 4.26 29.40
CA GLY A 264 20.32 3.15 30.28
C GLY A 264 19.51 3.05 31.57
N PRO A 265 19.76 2.02 32.39
CA PRO A 265 19.08 1.84 33.66
C PRO A 265 19.32 3.02 34.64
N GLY A 266 18.30 3.37 35.41
CA GLY A 266 18.36 4.45 36.41
C GLY A 266 18.31 5.86 35.80
N ILE A 267 18.75 6.87 36.56
CA ILE A 267 18.75 8.28 36.17
C ILE A 267 20.17 8.77 36.01
N LYS A 268 20.52 9.38 34.90
CA LYS A 268 21.75 10.13 34.70
C LYS A 268 21.41 11.62 34.60
N THR A 269 21.89 12.42 35.52
CA THR A 269 21.53 13.84 35.68
C THR A 269 22.30 14.71 34.65
N ILE A 270 21.92 14.61 33.37
CA ILE A 270 22.53 15.35 32.28
C ILE A 270 21.54 16.27 31.57
N VAL A 271 22.05 17.31 30.92
CA VAL A 271 21.40 17.95 29.79
C VAL A 271 22.07 17.40 28.53
N PRO A 272 21.36 16.65 27.65
CA PRO A 272 21.94 16.09 26.44
C PRO A 272 22.32 17.21 25.46
N HIS A 273 23.30 16.94 24.62
CA HIS A 273 23.78 17.90 23.64
C HIS A 273 23.08 17.77 22.28
N ARG A 274 22.45 16.63 22.00
CA ARG A 274 21.78 16.33 20.72
C ARG A 274 20.54 15.47 20.96
N ALA A 275 19.53 15.68 20.11
CA ALA A 275 18.38 14.79 19.99
C ALA A 275 17.91 14.75 18.54
N GLU A 276 17.18 13.69 18.17
CA GLU A 276 16.63 13.45 16.85
C GLU A 276 15.19 12.92 16.95
N ALA A 277 14.29 13.49 16.16
CA ALA A 277 12.94 12.96 15.97
C ALA A 277 12.80 12.34 14.58
N LYS A 278 12.26 11.10 14.52
CA LYS A 278 11.92 10.37 13.29
C LYS A 278 10.41 10.49 13.07
N LEU A 279 10.03 11.09 11.97
CA LEU A 279 8.66 11.54 11.73
C LEU A 279 8.18 11.14 10.34
N SER A 280 6.87 10.91 10.19
CA SER A 280 6.27 10.80 8.88
C SER A 280 4.89 11.45 8.82
N THR A 281 4.43 11.66 7.58
CA THR A 281 3.04 12.00 7.28
C THR A 281 2.51 11.02 6.25
N ARG A 282 1.34 10.43 6.50
CA ARG A 282 0.57 9.81 5.42
C ARG A 282 -0.17 10.92 4.69
N LEU A 283 -0.08 10.92 3.36
CA LEU A 283 -0.67 11.91 2.48
C LEU A 283 -1.89 11.34 1.77
N VAL A 284 -2.82 12.21 1.38
CA VAL A 284 -4.05 11.80 0.69
C VAL A 284 -4.14 12.49 -0.68
N PRO A 285 -5.02 12.02 -1.58
CA PRO A 285 -5.12 12.59 -2.93
C PRO A 285 -5.14 14.11 -2.95
N ASP A 286 -4.41 14.66 -3.94
CA ASP A 286 -4.11 16.07 -4.20
C ASP A 286 -3.02 16.69 -3.31
N GLN A 287 -2.62 16.04 -2.21
CA GLN A 287 -1.43 16.48 -1.48
C GLN A 287 -0.15 16.03 -2.21
N ARG A 288 0.79 16.96 -2.38
CA ARG A 288 2.10 16.68 -2.97
C ARG A 288 3.18 16.63 -1.89
N PRO A 289 3.97 15.54 -1.80
CA PRO A 289 5.00 15.38 -0.76
C PRO A 289 5.96 16.56 -0.67
N ALA A 290 6.42 17.11 -1.82
CA ALA A 290 7.33 18.24 -1.84
C ALA A 290 6.71 19.51 -1.21
N LYS A 291 5.42 19.80 -1.49
CA LYS A 291 4.71 20.95 -0.90
C LYS A 291 4.52 20.75 0.62
N ILE A 292 4.13 19.54 1.04
CA ILE A 292 3.94 19.24 2.47
C ILE A 292 5.27 19.30 3.21
N PHE A 293 6.36 18.76 2.63
CA PHE A 293 7.70 18.86 3.24
C PHE A 293 8.11 20.32 3.47
N GLU A 294 7.87 21.18 2.48
CA GLU A 294 8.22 22.60 2.61
C GLU A 294 7.37 23.32 3.67
N LEU A 295 6.07 22.98 3.82
CA LEU A 295 5.23 23.51 4.89
C LEU A 295 5.75 23.06 6.27
N VAL A 296 6.07 21.79 6.42
CA VAL A 296 6.63 21.22 7.65
C VAL A 296 7.97 21.88 7.97
N ARG A 297 8.89 21.91 7.00
CA ARG A 297 10.22 22.49 7.17
C ARG A 297 10.17 23.97 7.60
N ARG A 298 9.33 24.79 6.96
CA ARG A 298 9.13 26.20 7.34
C ARG A 298 8.54 26.34 8.72
N PHE A 299 7.57 25.50 9.09
CA PHE A 299 6.96 25.53 10.40
C PHE A 299 7.97 25.19 11.52
N ILE A 300 8.84 24.20 11.27
CA ILE A 300 9.91 23.78 12.18
C ILE A 300 10.96 24.88 12.30
N LYS A 301 11.49 25.36 11.17
CA LYS A 301 12.54 26.40 11.13
C LYS A 301 12.12 27.72 11.78
N LYS A 302 10.83 28.05 11.74
CA LYS A 302 10.31 29.24 12.46
C LYS A 302 10.41 29.09 13.98
N ARG A 303 10.37 27.88 14.52
CA ARG A 303 10.41 27.58 15.97
C ARG A 303 11.79 27.19 16.46
N LEU A 304 12.49 26.42 15.69
CA LEU A 304 13.85 25.94 15.94
C LEU A 304 14.71 26.24 14.69
N PRO A 305 15.24 27.46 14.56
CA PRO A 305 16.02 27.88 13.37
C PRO A 305 17.25 27.02 13.11
N ASP A 306 17.87 26.51 14.17
CA ASP A 306 19.08 25.69 14.17
C ASP A 306 18.80 24.20 13.94
N ALA A 307 17.55 23.71 14.05
CA ALA A 307 17.23 22.31 13.79
C ALA A 307 17.52 21.94 12.30
N VAL A 308 18.13 20.80 12.08
CA VAL A 308 18.30 20.20 10.73
C VAL A 308 17.06 19.36 10.43
N VAL A 309 16.43 19.63 9.27
CA VAL A 309 15.28 18.87 8.78
C VAL A 309 15.69 18.20 7.48
N ALA A 310 15.75 16.86 7.49
CA ALA A 310 16.13 16.05 6.34
C ALA A 310 14.94 15.22 5.86
N ARG A 311 14.74 15.15 4.54
CA ARG A 311 13.75 14.26 3.92
C ARG A 311 14.38 12.89 3.73
N GLU A 312 13.72 11.84 4.20
CA GLU A 312 14.19 10.44 4.10
C GLU A 312 13.54 9.69 2.94
N GLY A 313 12.27 9.95 2.66
CA GLY A 313 11.56 9.31 1.57
C GLY A 313 10.23 9.98 1.27
N ALA A 314 9.70 9.74 0.07
CA ALA A 314 8.41 10.28 -0.34
C ALA A 314 7.74 9.42 -1.41
N LEU A 315 6.45 9.15 -1.22
CA LEU A 315 5.57 8.50 -2.18
C LEU A 315 4.32 9.38 -2.37
N GLU A 316 3.89 9.57 -3.61
CA GLU A 316 2.65 10.30 -3.90
C GLU A 316 1.43 9.43 -3.60
N PRO A 317 0.29 10.02 -3.22
CA PRO A 317 -0.96 9.26 -3.07
C PRO A 317 -1.51 8.87 -4.45
N TYR A 318 -2.23 7.75 -4.49
CA TYR A 318 -2.93 7.26 -5.67
C TYR A 318 -4.44 7.31 -5.47
N LEU A 319 -5.19 7.63 -6.53
CA LEU A 319 -6.64 7.54 -6.56
C LEU A 319 -7.11 7.20 -7.98
N ALA A 320 -7.93 6.16 -8.07
CA ALA A 320 -8.64 5.77 -9.30
C ALA A 320 -10.16 6.00 -9.15
N PRO A 321 -10.90 6.05 -10.26
CA PRO A 321 -12.36 5.97 -10.20
C PRO A 321 -12.83 4.64 -9.59
N ILE A 322 -13.89 4.70 -8.77
CA ILE A 322 -14.61 3.49 -8.35
C ILE A 322 -15.36 2.95 -9.58
N GLY A 323 -15.09 1.72 -9.96
CA GLY A 323 -15.77 1.07 -11.09
C GLY A 323 -14.84 0.73 -12.24
N GLY A 324 -15.44 0.53 -13.43
CA GLY A 324 -14.75 0.00 -14.62
C GLY A 324 -14.84 -1.53 -14.73
N PRO A 325 -14.59 -2.08 -15.94
CA PRO A 325 -14.86 -3.49 -16.22
C PRO A 325 -14.02 -4.44 -15.38
N HIS A 326 -12.75 -4.15 -15.16
CA HIS A 326 -11.85 -4.99 -14.35
C HIS A 326 -12.23 -4.98 -12.86
N ASN A 327 -12.61 -3.83 -12.31
CA ASN A 327 -13.11 -3.75 -10.92
C ASN A 327 -14.46 -4.47 -10.77
N ALA A 328 -15.33 -4.42 -11.79
CA ALA A 328 -16.58 -5.18 -11.79
C ALA A 328 -16.33 -6.69 -11.82
N ALA A 329 -15.42 -7.16 -12.68
CA ALA A 329 -15.02 -8.57 -12.73
C ALA A 329 -14.40 -9.05 -11.40
N ALA A 330 -13.54 -8.23 -10.79
CA ALA A 330 -12.94 -8.51 -9.49
C ALA A 330 -14.03 -8.60 -8.39
N ALA A 331 -14.94 -7.64 -8.36
CA ALA A 331 -16.03 -7.64 -7.39
C ALA A 331 -16.94 -8.88 -7.53
N GLU A 332 -17.28 -9.25 -8.75
CA GLU A 332 -18.07 -10.44 -9.03
C GLU A 332 -17.32 -11.72 -8.65
N ALA A 333 -16.04 -11.85 -9.00
CA ALA A 333 -15.21 -12.99 -8.60
C ALA A 333 -15.12 -13.12 -7.07
N MET A 334 -14.91 -12.01 -6.35
CA MET A 334 -14.91 -12.00 -4.88
C MET A 334 -16.28 -12.41 -4.31
N ARG A 335 -17.37 -11.86 -4.85
CA ARG A 335 -18.74 -12.18 -4.41
C ARG A 335 -19.04 -13.68 -4.59
N GLU A 336 -18.72 -14.23 -5.75
CA GLU A 336 -18.95 -15.65 -6.06
C GLU A 336 -18.12 -16.59 -5.21
N THR A 337 -16.89 -16.19 -4.85
CA THR A 337 -15.97 -17.01 -4.08
C THR A 337 -16.27 -16.94 -2.58
N PHE A 338 -16.44 -15.73 -2.05
CA PHE A 338 -16.56 -15.50 -0.60
C PHE A 338 -18.00 -15.24 -0.13
N GLY A 339 -18.98 -15.30 -1.05
CA GLY A 339 -20.40 -15.16 -0.73
C GLY A 339 -20.81 -13.74 -0.31
N ARG A 340 -19.97 -12.72 -0.56
CA ARG A 340 -20.22 -11.33 -0.18
C ARG A 340 -19.74 -10.33 -1.23
N GLU A 341 -20.51 -9.26 -1.41
CA GLU A 341 -20.07 -8.10 -2.15
C GLU A 341 -18.86 -7.46 -1.46
N PRO A 342 -17.78 -7.19 -2.18
CA PRO A 342 -16.64 -6.48 -1.62
C PRO A 342 -16.97 -5.02 -1.34
N GLY A 343 -16.37 -4.47 -0.28
CA GLY A 343 -16.36 -3.04 -0.04
C GLY A 343 -15.38 -2.32 -0.96
N PHE A 344 -15.78 -1.17 -1.50
CA PHE A 344 -14.83 -0.28 -2.19
C PHE A 344 -14.27 0.71 -1.17
N THR A 345 -12.94 0.69 -0.98
CA THR A 345 -12.25 1.45 0.05
C THR A 345 -11.01 2.14 -0.50
N ARG A 346 -10.41 3.02 0.27
CA ARG A 346 -9.04 3.44 0.06
C ARG A 346 -8.13 2.65 1.00
N GLU A 347 -6.92 2.35 0.55
CA GLU A 347 -5.91 1.70 1.40
C GLU A 347 -5.17 2.74 2.24
N GLY A 348 -4.88 2.37 3.50
CA GLY A 348 -4.10 3.20 4.41
C GLY A 348 -2.61 3.20 4.10
N GLY A 349 -2.12 2.16 3.46
CA GLY A 349 -0.74 1.98 3.02
C GLY A 349 -0.40 2.74 1.74
N SER A 350 0.85 2.60 1.33
CA SER A 350 1.40 3.18 0.10
C SER A 350 2.15 2.07 -0.63
N ILE A 351 1.96 1.96 -1.94
CA ILE A 351 2.68 1.04 -2.82
C ILE A 351 3.35 1.88 -3.90
N GLY A 352 4.68 2.02 -3.84
CA GLY A 352 5.45 2.93 -4.70
C GLY A 352 5.32 2.60 -6.19
N ALA A 353 5.29 1.33 -6.52
CA ALA A 353 5.20 0.80 -7.87
C ALA A 353 3.91 1.17 -8.62
N VAL A 354 2.78 1.34 -7.91
CA VAL A 354 1.46 1.57 -8.53
C VAL A 354 1.41 2.81 -9.40
N LEU A 355 1.96 3.93 -8.92
CA LEU A 355 2.01 5.17 -9.70
C LEU A 355 2.91 5.04 -10.93
N THR A 356 4.02 4.34 -10.78
CA THR A 356 4.96 4.06 -11.88
C THR A 356 4.29 3.17 -12.93
N MET A 357 3.63 2.08 -12.52
CA MET A 357 2.88 1.22 -13.43
C MET A 357 1.78 1.99 -14.17
N ARG A 358 0.99 2.79 -13.43
CA ARG A 358 -0.08 3.60 -14.05
C ARG A 358 0.44 4.57 -15.09
N ARG A 359 1.59 5.20 -14.84
CA ARG A 359 2.20 6.17 -15.75
C ARG A 359 2.86 5.53 -16.97
N LEU A 360 3.57 4.42 -16.79
CA LEU A 360 4.38 3.81 -17.85
C LEU A 360 3.59 2.81 -18.70
N LEU A 361 2.61 2.11 -18.12
CA LEU A 361 1.83 1.08 -18.82
C LEU A 361 0.54 1.63 -19.43
N ASP A 362 0.06 2.77 -18.94
CA ASP A 362 -1.25 3.37 -19.28
C ASP A 362 -2.43 2.37 -19.21
N ALA A 363 -2.34 1.41 -18.30
CA ALA A 363 -3.30 0.36 -18.11
C ALA A 363 -4.11 0.58 -16.80
N PRO A 364 -5.38 0.15 -16.71
CA PRO A 364 -6.14 0.18 -15.48
C PRO A 364 -5.50 -0.72 -14.42
N VAL A 365 -5.51 -0.24 -13.16
CA VAL A 365 -5.02 -0.99 -12.01
C VAL A 365 -6.22 -1.39 -11.14
N THR A 366 -6.32 -2.68 -10.84
CA THR A 366 -7.31 -3.28 -9.95
C THR A 366 -6.61 -3.91 -8.75
N PHE A 367 -7.09 -3.64 -7.55
CA PHE A 367 -6.52 -4.21 -6.33
C PHE A 367 -7.32 -5.45 -5.90
N MET A 368 -6.65 -6.58 -5.82
CA MET A 368 -7.25 -7.86 -5.41
C MET A 368 -6.43 -8.49 -4.28
N GLY A 369 -6.28 -7.74 -3.19
CA GLY A 369 -5.58 -8.21 -1.99
C GLY A 369 -6.31 -9.33 -1.27
N LEU A 370 -5.57 -10.08 -0.47
CA LEU A 370 -6.06 -11.24 0.27
C LEU A 370 -5.73 -11.17 1.76
N SER A 371 -4.91 -10.21 2.16
CA SER A 371 -4.45 -10.13 3.53
C SER A 371 -5.54 -9.61 4.47
N LEU A 372 -5.42 -9.98 5.74
CA LEU A 372 -6.35 -9.58 6.80
C LEU A 372 -5.63 -8.73 7.84
N PRO A 373 -6.34 -7.86 8.56
CA PRO A 373 -5.73 -7.09 9.65
C PRO A 373 -5.04 -7.95 10.72
N GLU A 374 -5.57 -9.13 11.00
CA GLU A 374 -5.03 -10.11 11.94
C GLU A 374 -3.81 -10.88 11.43
N HIS A 375 -3.46 -10.78 10.16
CA HIS A 375 -2.27 -11.41 9.59
C HIS A 375 -0.95 -10.75 10.02
N GLY A 376 -0.99 -9.55 10.61
CA GLY A 376 0.18 -8.92 11.21
C GLY A 376 1.17 -8.35 10.21
N TYR A 377 0.70 -7.56 9.23
CA TYR A 377 1.57 -6.75 8.35
C TYR A 377 2.62 -5.98 9.17
N HIS A 378 3.89 -6.12 8.81
CA HIS A 378 5.06 -5.52 9.48
C HIS A 378 5.19 -5.87 10.97
N ALA A 379 4.29 -6.69 11.54
CA ALA A 379 4.32 -7.10 12.94
C ALA A 379 5.09 -8.42 13.14
N ILE A 380 5.32 -8.76 14.40
CA ILE A 380 5.78 -10.09 14.80
C ILE A 380 4.67 -11.12 14.56
N ASN A 381 5.05 -12.39 14.39
CA ASN A 381 4.11 -13.48 14.15
C ASN A 381 3.23 -13.29 12.89
N GLU A 382 3.75 -12.60 11.89
CA GLU A 382 3.11 -12.49 10.58
C GLU A 382 2.70 -13.88 10.10
N ASN A 383 1.49 -13.96 9.54
CA ASN A 383 0.92 -15.24 9.11
C ASN A 383 -0.03 -15.07 7.93
N TYR A 384 -0.35 -16.20 7.27
CA TYR A 384 -1.34 -16.26 6.21
C TYR A 384 -2.14 -17.54 6.32
N ASP A 385 -3.46 -17.46 6.26
CA ASP A 385 -4.32 -18.61 6.48
C ASP A 385 -4.75 -19.32 5.20
N TRP A 386 -5.06 -20.62 5.32
CA TRP A 386 -5.46 -21.44 4.18
C TRP A 386 -6.79 -21.02 3.58
N GLY A 387 -7.72 -20.47 4.36
CA GLY A 387 -8.99 -19.98 3.86
C GLY A 387 -8.82 -18.84 2.86
N GLN A 388 -7.92 -17.89 3.18
CA GLN A 388 -7.56 -16.80 2.28
C GLN A 388 -6.77 -17.32 1.06
N ALA A 389 -5.85 -18.27 1.25
CA ALA A 389 -5.09 -18.85 0.13
C ALA A 389 -5.99 -19.64 -0.83
N ALA A 390 -6.79 -20.57 -0.33
CA ALA A 390 -7.68 -21.40 -1.15
C ALA A 390 -8.78 -20.56 -1.82
N GLY A 391 -9.44 -19.69 -1.05
CA GLY A 391 -10.43 -18.76 -1.60
C GLY A 391 -9.80 -17.79 -2.61
N GLY A 392 -8.59 -17.33 -2.35
CA GLY A 392 -7.87 -16.46 -3.28
C GLY A 392 -7.54 -17.12 -4.61
N MET A 393 -7.09 -18.38 -4.60
CA MET A 393 -6.86 -19.14 -5.85
C MET A 393 -8.14 -19.24 -6.68
N GLU A 394 -9.28 -19.56 -6.04
CA GLU A 394 -10.58 -19.63 -6.71
C GLU A 394 -11.06 -18.26 -7.20
N MET A 395 -10.85 -17.19 -6.42
CA MET A 395 -11.16 -15.82 -6.81
C MET A 395 -10.37 -15.40 -8.06
N PHE A 396 -9.06 -15.66 -8.10
CA PHE A 396 -8.23 -15.36 -9.26
C PHE A 396 -8.62 -16.20 -10.48
N ARG A 397 -8.89 -17.50 -10.28
CA ARG A 397 -9.40 -18.37 -11.37
C ARG A 397 -10.66 -17.76 -12.01
N ARG A 398 -11.65 -17.38 -11.21
CA ARG A 398 -12.89 -16.73 -11.69
C ARG A 398 -12.62 -15.40 -12.37
N TYR A 399 -11.75 -14.58 -11.81
CA TYR A 399 -11.38 -13.28 -12.38
C TYR A 399 -10.81 -13.43 -13.80
N PHE A 400 -9.89 -14.36 -14.01
CA PHE A 400 -9.30 -14.57 -15.33
C PHE A 400 -10.32 -15.06 -16.37
N HIS A 401 -11.26 -15.91 -16.01
CA HIS A 401 -12.36 -16.28 -16.89
C HIS A 401 -13.25 -15.09 -17.26
N LYS A 402 -13.52 -14.20 -16.29
CA LYS A 402 -14.31 -12.98 -16.55
C LYS A 402 -13.57 -12.01 -17.46
N VAL A 403 -12.26 -11.84 -17.29
CA VAL A 403 -11.44 -11.01 -18.19
C VAL A 403 -11.37 -11.62 -19.58
N ALA A 404 -11.21 -12.94 -19.71
CA ALA A 404 -11.25 -13.63 -20.99
C ALA A 404 -12.55 -13.37 -21.75
N ALA A 405 -13.68 -13.32 -21.06
CA ALA A 405 -14.98 -13.01 -21.64
C ALA A 405 -15.12 -11.56 -22.15
N MET A 406 -14.39 -10.60 -21.56
CA MET A 406 -14.40 -9.20 -22.02
C MET A 406 -13.71 -9.01 -23.38
N GLY A 407 -12.69 -9.81 -23.69
CA GLY A 407 -11.93 -9.76 -24.95
C GLY A 407 -12.63 -10.43 -26.11
N GLN A 408 -13.76 -11.12 -25.90
CA GLN A 408 -14.52 -11.71 -26.98
C GLN A 408 -15.42 -10.64 -27.62
N PRO A 409 -15.46 -10.51 -28.96
CA PRO A 409 -16.50 -9.72 -29.62
C PRO A 409 -17.84 -10.24 -29.11
N ALA A 410 -18.73 -9.36 -28.68
CA ALA A 410 -20.10 -9.76 -28.41
C ALA A 410 -20.58 -10.55 -29.64
N GLU A 411 -20.92 -11.83 -29.47
CA GLU A 411 -21.60 -12.57 -30.51
C GLU A 411 -22.79 -11.72 -30.93
N ALA A 412 -22.75 -11.22 -32.16
CA ALA A 412 -23.85 -10.43 -32.71
C ALA A 412 -25.09 -11.27 -32.47
N ALA A 413 -25.99 -10.78 -31.63
CA ALA A 413 -27.28 -11.40 -31.41
C ALA A 413 -27.90 -11.60 -32.81
N ALA A 414 -27.81 -12.80 -33.34
CA ALA A 414 -28.37 -13.17 -34.59
C ALA A 414 -29.87 -12.97 -34.48
N GLY A 415 -30.40 -11.94 -35.17
CA GLY A 415 -31.81 -11.83 -35.45
C GLY A 415 -32.55 -10.60 -34.93
N ALA A 416 -32.09 -9.40 -35.23
CA ALA A 416 -33.01 -8.24 -35.33
C ALA A 416 -32.81 -7.60 -36.73
N PRO A 417 -33.82 -7.58 -37.61
CA PRO A 417 -33.69 -6.92 -38.90
C PRO A 417 -33.57 -5.41 -38.68
N LEU A 418 -32.57 -4.81 -39.33
CA LEU A 418 -32.36 -3.38 -39.37
C LEU A 418 -33.65 -2.65 -39.83
N PRO A 419 -34.11 -1.57 -39.18
CA PRO A 419 -35.22 -0.78 -39.69
C PRO A 419 -34.85 -0.16 -41.01
N ARG A 420 -35.70 -0.39 -42.07
CA ARG A 420 -35.54 0.17 -43.40
C ARG A 420 -35.58 1.71 -43.33
N PRO A 421 -34.72 2.41 -44.07
CA PRO A 421 -34.75 3.86 -44.07
C PRO A 421 -36.07 4.38 -44.65
N ALA A 422 -36.67 5.33 -43.98
CA ALA A 422 -37.89 6.00 -44.39
C ALA A 422 -37.65 6.68 -45.75
N ARG A 423 -38.46 6.31 -46.76
CA ARG A 423 -38.50 7.01 -48.05
C ARG A 423 -38.95 8.44 -47.81
N ARG A 424 -38.12 9.42 -48.12
CA ARG A 424 -38.54 10.81 -48.28
C ARG A 424 -39.54 10.87 -49.44
N ARG A 425 -40.77 11.27 -49.18
CA ARG A 425 -41.70 11.75 -50.21
C ARG A 425 -41.31 13.18 -50.54
N GLY A 426 -41.25 13.44 -51.83
CA GLY A 426 -40.98 14.73 -52.43
C GLY A 426 -42.00 15.83 -52.19
#